data_eaa47271757301c4989be810f66dfe3c
#
_entry.id   eaa47271757301c4989be810f66dfe3c
#
_cell.length_a   1.000
_cell.length_b   1.000
_cell.length_c   1.000
_cell.angle_alpha   90.00
_cell.angle_beta   90.00
_cell.angle_gamma   90.00
#
_symmetry.space_group_name_H-M   'P 1'
#
loop_
_entity.id
_entity.type
_entity.pdbx_description
1 polymer ?
#
loop_
_entity_poly.entity_id
_entity_poly.type
_entity_poly.pdbx_seq_one_letter_code
_entity_poly.pdbx_strand_id
1 'polypeptide(L)'
;MFDQITILGCGLLGASIGMAAKERAACQRVHVWSRRPETRAEASAAAWADAVMDSPEAASAGSDLIVICTPVNTIVPLLGQIAASAPGRALVTDVGSTKSRICREAAAVNSLKAHFLGSHPMAGSEQTGMAHAREDLFQDAACILTPLEDAPAEPISRLKDFWQRLGMAVTCMSPEQHDEAVAHISHLPHLLSSALCSFLAGKNPAWHGLAGGGLRDTTRIAAGDPGLWHTILEGNREEVLRAISGLEDELQLFKSALANEDTLRLKQQLERGKRYRDELSS
;
A
#
# COMPACT_ATOMS: atom_id res chain seq x y z
N MET A 1 7.51 -13.60 17.74
CA MET A 1 6.24 -14.31 17.46
C MET A 1 5.16 -13.73 18.35
N PHE A 2 3.99 -13.43 17.80
CA PHE A 2 2.84 -12.89 18.54
C PHE A 2 1.92 -14.04 18.99
N ASP A 3 1.31 -13.94 20.17
CA ASP A 3 0.29 -14.91 20.56
C ASP A 3 -1.00 -14.68 19.78
N GLN A 4 -1.47 -13.43 19.73
CA GLN A 4 -2.66 -13.07 18.99
C GLN A 4 -2.42 -11.87 18.09
N ILE A 5 -2.73 -12.03 16.79
CA ILE A 5 -2.85 -10.90 15.87
C ILE A 5 -4.32 -10.62 15.58
N THR A 6 -4.65 -9.36 15.36
CA THR A 6 -5.99 -8.95 14.91
C THR A 6 -5.90 -8.24 13.58
N ILE A 7 -6.74 -8.65 12.64
CA ILE A 7 -6.87 -8.07 11.31
C ILE A 7 -8.17 -7.28 11.24
N LEU A 8 -8.06 -5.97 11.08
CA LEU A 8 -9.19 -5.08 10.91
C LEU A 8 -9.34 -4.71 9.43
N GLY A 9 -10.27 -5.37 8.75
CA GLY A 9 -10.48 -5.26 7.31
C GLY A 9 -10.00 -6.51 6.57
N CYS A 10 -10.94 -7.37 6.19
CA CYS A 10 -10.68 -8.65 5.55
C CYS A 10 -10.90 -8.57 4.03
N GLY A 11 -10.13 -7.71 3.36
CA GLY A 11 -9.99 -7.66 1.91
C GLY A 11 -8.83 -8.53 1.43
N LEU A 12 -8.31 -8.24 0.23
CA LEU A 12 -7.16 -8.92 -0.36
C LEU A 12 -5.96 -8.95 0.63
N LEU A 13 -5.51 -7.79 1.09
CA LEU A 13 -4.33 -7.70 1.97
C LEU A 13 -4.59 -8.34 3.34
N GLY A 14 -5.72 -7.99 3.99
CA GLY A 14 -6.00 -8.50 5.33
C GLY A 14 -6.10 -10.03 5.39
N ALA A 15 -6.80 -10.64 4.43
CA ALA A 15 -6.90 -12.09 4.36
C ALA A 15 -5.55 -12.74 4.02
N SER A 16 -4.77 -12.15 3.09
CA SER A 16 -3.42 -12.65 2.77
C SER A 16 -2.47 -12.57 3.98
N ILE A 17 -2.57 -11.51 4.80
CA ILE A 17 -1.80 -11.41 6.06
C ILE A 17 -2.18 -12.55 7.01
N GLY A 18 -3.48 -12.82 7.18
CA GLY A 18 -3.96 -13.91 8.02
C GLY A 18 -3.46 -15.27 7.58
N MET A 19 -3.59 -15.58 6.29
CA MET A 19 -3.09 -16.80 5.66
C MET A 19 -1.56 -16.94 5.84
N ALA A 20 -0.79 -15.93 5.45
CA ALA A 20 0.67 -15.93 5.57
C ALA A 20 1.14 -16.04 7.04
N ALA A 21 0.45 -15.38 7.97
CA ALA A 21 0.80 -15.42 9.39
C ALA A 21 0.60 -16.82 9.99
N LYS A 22 -0.44 -17.55 9.59
CA LYS A 22 -0.67 -18.94 10.00
C LYS A 22 0.33 -19.88 9.34
N GLU A 23 0.50 -19.82 8.03
CA GLU A 23 1.41 -20.68 7.26
C GLU A 23 2.85 -20.56 7.76
N ARG A 24 3.29 -19.34 8.07
CA ARG A 24 4.68 -19.08 8.51
C ARG A 24 4.86 -19.04 10.04
N ALA A 25 3.85 -19.48 10.79
CA ALA A 25 3.86 -19.49 12.24
C ALA A 25 4.29 -18.13 12.86
N ALA A 26 3.84 -17.02 12.27
CA ALA A 26 4.12 -15.68 12.77
C ALA A 26 3.28 -15.33 14.02
N CYS A 27 2.16 -16.03 14.20
CA CYS A 27 1.29 -15.93 15.38
C CYS A 27 0.66 -17.27 15.73
N GLN A 28 0.08 -17.36 16.94
CA GLN A 28 -0.71 -18.53 17.34
C GLN A 28 -2.17 -18.38 16.93
N ARG A 29 -2.76 -17.19 17.11
CA ARG A 29 -4.17 -16.92 16.84
C ARG A 29 -4.34 -15.70 15.95
N VAL A 30 -5.34 -15.80 15.04
CA VAL A 30 -5.76 -14.70 14.17
C VAL A 30 -7.22 -14.36 14.47
N HIS A 31 -7.44 -13.16 15.02
CA HIS A 31 -8.78 -12.58 15.17
C HIS A 31 -9.05 -11.64 13.99
N VAL A 32 -10.31 -11.60 13.57
CA VAL A 32 -10.72 -10.83 12.38
C VAL A 32 -11.94 -9.99 12.67
N TRP A 33 -11.95 -8.79 12.13
CA TRP A 33 -13.16 -8.00 11.97
C TRP A 33 -13.21 -7.37 10.58
N SER A 34 -14.40 -7.27 10.03
CA SER A 34 -14.69 -6.52 8.82
C SER A 34 -16.03 -5.80 8.95
N ARG A 35 -16.13 -4.63 8.32
CA ARG A 35 -17.37 -3.82 8.37
C ARG A 35 -18.58 -4.56 7.79
N ARG A 36 -18.38 -5.28 6.67
CA ARG A 36 -19.44 -5.98 5.98
C ARG A 36 -19.73 -7.34 6.64
N PRO A 37 -21.00 -7.64 7.02
CA PRO A 37 -21.37 -8.92 7.59
C PRO A 37 -21.03 -10.11 6.67
N GLU A 38 -21.19 -9.94 5.35
CA GLU A 38 -20.90 -10.97 4.35
C GLU A 38 -19.42 -11.38 4.40
N THR A 39 -18.52 -10.38 4.47
CA THR A 39 -17.08 -10.63 4.59
C THR A 39 -16.72 -11.30 5.93
N ARG A 40 -17.45 -10.97 7.02
CA ARG A 40 -17.26 -11.68 8.30
C ARG A 40 -17.71 -13.13 8.21
N ALA A 41 -18.83 -13.40 7.54
CA ALA A 41 -19.30 -14.77 7.31
C ALA A 41 -18.31 -15.60 6.48
N GLU A 42 -17.75 -15.02 5.41
CA GLU A 42 -16.70 -15.66 4.61
C GLU A 42 -15.44 -15.94 5.44
N ALA A 43 -14.99 -14.97 6.25
CA ALA A 43 -13.83 -15.14 7.12
C ALA A 43 -14.06 -16.22 8.19
N SER A 44 -15.28 -16.37 8.71
CA SER A 44 -15.64 -17.41 9.68
C SER A 44 -15.56 -18.83 9.11
N ALA A 45 -15.68 -18.97 7.80
CA ALA A 45 -15.53 -20.26 7.12
C ALA A 45 -14.07 -20.58 6.75
N ALA A 46 -13.14 -19.61 6.92
CA ALA A 46 -11.76 -19.74 6.51
C ALA A 46 -10.89 -20.36 7.62
N ALA A 47 -10.10 -21.39 7.29
CA ALA A 47 -9.28 -22.12 8.27
C ALA A 47 -8.19 -21.28 8.95
N TRP A 48 -7.79 -20.14 8.39
CA TRP A 48 -6.76 -19.26 8.93
C TRP A 48 -7.29 -18.29 10.01
N ALA A 49 -8.61 -18.04 10.07
CA ALA A 49 -9.23 -17.16 11.06
C ALA A 49 -9.71 -17.97 12.26
N ASP A 50 -9.08 -17.77 13.42
CA ASP A 50 -9.46 -18.51 14.65
C ASP A 50 -10.73 -17.94 15.29
N ALA A 51 -10.99 -16.62 15.14
CA ALA A 51 -12.21 -15.98 15.59
C ALA A 51 -12.56 -14.76 14.74
N VAL A 52 -13.86 -14.61 14.46
CA VAL A 52 -14.41 -13.44 13.76
C VAL A 52 -15.36 -12.71 14.70
N MET A 53 -15.10 -11.43 14.91
CA MET A 53 -15.82 -10.61 15.88
C MET A 53 -16.80 -9.66 15.22
N ASP A 54 -17.85 -9.26 15.95
CA ASP A 54 -18.88 -8.35 15.45
C ASP A 54 -18.49 -6.88 15.54
N SER A 55 -17.48 -6.55 16.36
CA SER A 55 -16.97 -5.18 16.48
C SER A 55 -15.45 -5.15 16.44
N PRO A 56 -14.83 -4.04 15.99
CA PRO A 56 -13.38 -3.90 15.99
C PRO A 56 -12.79 -3.83 17.40
N GLU A 57 -13.54 -3.32 18.37
CA GLU A 57 -13.16 -3.29 19.78
C GLU A 57 -13.04 -4.71 20.34
N ALA A 58 -14.02 -5.56 20.10
CA ALA A 58 -14.00 -6.95 20.52
C ALA A 58 -12.85 -7.73 19.85
N ALA A 59 -12.60 -7.47 18.55
CA ALA A 59 -11.51 -8.10 17.84
C ALA A 59 -10.13 -7.70 18.39
N SER A 60 -9.98 -6.43 18.79
CA SER A 60 -8.72 -5.87 19.28
C SER A 60 -8.39 -6.27 20.72
N ALA A 61 -9.38 -6.72 21.48
CA ALA A 61 -9.17 -7.12 22.88
C ALA A 61 -8.18 -8.31 22.98
N GLY A 62 -7.17 -8.17 23.82
CA GLY A 62 -6.16 -9.21 24.06
C GLY A 62 -5.10 -9.37 22.96
N SER A 63 -5.11 -8.54 21.92
CA SER A 63 -4.15 -8.60 20.82
C SER A 63 -2.75 -8.15 21.21
N ASP A 64 -1.73 -8.79 20.63
CA ASP A 64 -0.34 -8.33 20.69
C ASP A 64 0.04 -7.47 19.48
N LEU A 65 -0.60 -7.76 18.32
CA LEU A 65 -0.47 -6.97 17.10
C LEU A 65 -1.86 -6.74 16.48
N ILE A 66 -2.16 -5.51 16.13
CA ILE A 66 -3.37 -5.12 15.39
C ILE A 66 -2.95 -4.55 14.07
N VAL A 67 -3.43 -5.15 12.96
CA VAL A 67 -3.14 -4.71 11.58
C VAL A 67 -4.41 -4.14 10.96
N ILE A 68 -4.40 -2.84 10.64
CA ILE A 68 -5.53 -2.15 10.02
C ILE A 68 -5.39 -2.24 8.50
N CYS A 69 -6.25 -3.03 7.87
CA CYS A 69 -6.26 -3.32 6.42
C CYS A 69 -7.47 -2.71 5.73
N THR A 70 -7.93 -1.56 6.19
CA THR A 70 -9.07 -0.83 5.63
C THR A 70 -8.60 0.32 4.73
N PRO A 71 -9.47 0.93 3.90
CA PRO A 71 -9.10 2.08 3.08
C PRO A 71 -8.44 3.20 3.88
N VAL A 72 -7.48 3.90 3.27
CA VAL A 72 -6.62 4.93 3.90
C VAL A 72 -7.40 5.92 4.76
N ASN A 73 -8.51 6.44 4.25
CA ASN A 73 -9.35 7.41 4.93
C ASN A 73 -10.14 6.87 6.15
N THR A 74 -10.13 5.57 6.36
CA THR A 74 -10.81 4.90 7.49
C THR A 74 -9.87 4.42 8.58
N ILE A 75 -8.55 4.47 8.35
CA ILE A 75 -7.54 3.97 9.29
C ILE A 75 -7.57 4.75 10.60
N VAL A 76 -7.46 6.08 10.55
CA VAL A 76 -7.43 6.91 11.75
C VAL A 76 -8.76 6.90 12.53
N PRO A 77 -9.93 7.00 11.87
CA PRO A 77 -11.20 6.77 12.56
C PRO A 77 -11.27 5.42 13.31
N LEU A 78 -10.79 4.35 12.69
CA LEU A 78 -10.78 3.02 13.29
C LEU A 78 -9.78 2.92 14.46
N LEU A 79 -8.62 3.58 14.35
CA LEU A 79 -7.68 3.74 15.47
C LEU A 79 -8.34 4.38 16.69
N GLY A 80 -9.10 5.47 16.49
CA GLY A 80 -9.84 6.13 17.57
C GLY A 80 -10.89 5.20 18.21
N GLN A 81 -11.55 4.39 17.40
CA GLN A 81 -12.57 3.46 17.83
C GLN A 81 -12.00 2.33 18.72
N ILE A 82 -10.84 1.75 18.36
CA ILE A 82 -10.22 0.67 19.11
C ILE A 82 -9.34 1.13 20.27
N ALA A 83 -9.12 2.43 20.41
CA ALA A 83 -8.13 3.00 21.31
C ALA A 83 -8.31 2.58 22.78
N ALA A 84 -9.55 2.45 23.24
CA ALA A 84 -9.87 2.04 24.61
C ALA A 84 -9.81 0.51 24.84
N SER A 85 -9.96 -0.30 23.79
CA SER A 85 -10.02 -1.76 23.86
C SER A 85 -8.69 -2.43 23.52
N ALA A 86 -7.84 -1.77 22.73
CA ALA A 86 -6.50 -2.27 22.44
C ALA A 86 -5.65 -2.31 23.71
N PRO A 87 -4.99 -3.44 24.01
CA PRO A 87 -4.11 -3.53 25.18
C PRO A 87 -2.99 -2.50 25.11
N GLY A 88 -2.63 -1.87 26.24
CA GLY A 88 -1.57 -0.86 26.30
C GLY A 88 -0.19 -1.34 25.81
N ARG A 89 0.03 -2.65 25.74
CA ARG A 89 1.24 -3.28 25.19
C ARG A 89 1.11 -3.68 23.72
N ALA A 90 -0.08 -3.56 23.12
CA ALA A 90 -0.31 -3.99 21.75
C ALA A 90 0.43 -3.07 20.76
N LEU A 91 1.01 -3.67 19.75
CA LEU A 91 1.52 -2.96 18.60
C LEU A 91 0.38 -2.77 17.59
N VAL A 92 0.17 -1.56 17.12
CA VAL A 92 -0.84 -1.25 16.12
C VAL A 92 -0.13 -0.76 14.84
N THR A 93 -0.50 -1.32 13.72
CA THR A 93 0.03 -0.93 12.40
C THR A 93 -1.09 -0.86 11.37
N ASP A 94 -0.81 -0.28 10.23
CA ASP A 94 -1.69 -0.23 9.07
C ASP A 94 -0.98 -0.75 7.82
N VAL A 95 -1.72 -0.88 6.72
CA VAL A 95 -1.19 -1.24 5.40
C VAL A 95 -1.49 -0.17 4.34
N GLY A 96 -1.78 1.04 4.76
CA GLY A 96 -2.18 2.14 3.87
C GLY A 96 -1.07 2.55 2.91
N SER A 97 -1.46 3.03 1.73
CA SER A 97 -0.54 3.47 0.68
C SER A 97 0.04 4.87 0.88
N THR A 98 -0.42 5.61 1.89
CA THR A 98 0.10 6.93 2.29
C THR A 98 0.38 6.93 3.78
N LYS A 99 1.39 7.69 4.25
CA LYS A 99 1.86 7.58 5.65
C LYS A 99 1.84 8.89 6.42
N SER A 100 2.27 10.03 5.83
CA SER A 100 2.47 11.29 6.56
C SER A 100 1.24 11.74 7.33
N ARG A 101 0.08 11.70 6.68
CA ARG A 101 -1.18 12.05 7.31
C ARG A 101 -1.58 11.03 8.38
N ILE A 102 -1.51 9.73 8.06
CA ILE A 102 -1.90 8.64 8.97
C ILE A 102 -1.04 8.69 10.24
N CYS A 103 0.29 8.76 10.12
CA CYS A 103 1.19 8.78 11.26
C CYS A 103 0.98 10.01 12.15
N ARG A 104 0.82 11.19 11.56
CA ARG A 104 0.54 12.44 12.28
C ARG A 104 -0.78 12.40 13.05
N GLU A 105 -1.86 11.97 12.39
CA GLU A 105 -3.18 11.89 13.01
C GLU A 105 -3.23 10.76 14.06
N ALA A 106 -2.55 9.63 13.83
CA ALA A 106 -2.44 8.53 14.79
C ALA A 106 -1.71 8.98 16.09
N ALA A 107 -0.66 9.78 15.96
CA ALA A 107 0.05 10.36 17.11
C ALA A 107 -0.84 11.26 17.97
N ALA A 108 -1.88 11.86 17.39
CA ALA A 108 -2.85 12.68 18.13
C ALA A 108 -3.93 11.86 18.85
N VAL A 109 -4.00 10.55 18.63
CA VAL A 109 -4.94 9.66 19.35
C VAL A 109 -4.38 9.33 20.73
N ASN A 110 -4.70 10.15 21.72
CA ASN A 110 -4.10 10.14 23.07
C ASN A 110 -4.14 8.79 23.82
N SER A 111 -5.07 7.91 23.50
CA SER A 111 -5.24 6.59 24.14
C SER A 111 -4.36 5.49 23.54
N LEU A 112 -3.79 5.71 22.37
CA LEU A 112 -2.86 4.79 21.68
C LEU A 112 -1.39 5.15 21.92
N LYS A 113 -1.08 5.80 23.03
CA LYS A 113 0.27 6.25 23.36
C LYS A 113 1.30 5.15 23.13
N ALA A 114 2.23 5.42 22.26
CA ALA A 114 3.47 4.71 22.01
C ALA A 114 3.40 3.43 21.15
N HIS A 115 2.26 2.95 20.65
CA HIS A 115 2.19 1.66 20.00
C HIS A 115 1.77 1.67 18.53
N PHE A 116 1.45 2.84 17.94
CA PHE A 116 1.20 2.91 16.49
C PHE A 116 2.51 3.06 15.73
N LEU A 117 2.71 2.19 14.75
CA LEU A 117 3.83 2.24 13.81
C LEU A 117 3.30 1.97 12.41
N GLY A 118 3.34 2.96 11.53
CA GLY A 118 2.87 2.83 10.16
C GLY A 118 3.67 1.80 9.37
N SER A 119 3.00 1.03 8.53
CA SER A 119 3.64 0.18 7.54
C SER A 119 2.94 0.25 6.19
N HIS A 120 3.69 -0.04 5.14
CA HIS A 120 3.17 -0.15 3.79
C HIS A 120 3.81 -1.35 3.09
N PRO A 121 3.15 -2.51 3.07
CA PRO A 121 3.55 -3.62 2.23
C PRO A 121 3.32 -3.24 0.76
N MET A 122 4.39 -3.18 -0.02
CA MET A 122 4.37 -2.89 -1.46
C MET A 122 3.95 -4.15 -2.22
N ALA A 123 2.78 -4.66 -1.87
CA ALA A 123 2.18 -5.87 -2.42
C ALA A 123 0.70 -5.64 -2.67
N GLY A 124 0.15 -6.35 -3.64
CA GLY A 124 -1.26 -6.22 -4.02
C GLY A 124 -1.46 -6.58 -5.50
N SER A 125 -2.66 -6.39 -5.95
CA SER A 125 -3.02 -6.52 -7.37
C SER A 125 -4.19 -5.58 -7.67
N GLU A 126 -4.58 -5.50 -8.94
CA GLU A 126 -5.80 -4.81 -9.38
C GLU A 126 -7.09 -5.49 -8.90
N GLN A 127 -6.99 -6.73 -8.37
CA GLN A 127 -8.12 -7.48 -7.84
C GLN A 127 -8.43 -7.07 -6.40
N THR A 128 -9.70 -7.18 -6.02
CA THR A 128 -10.19 -6.81 -4.69
C THR A 128 -10.95 -7.96 -4.03
N GLY A 129 -11.02 -7.93 -2.70
CA GLY A 129 -11.78 -8.92 -1.94
C GLY A 129 -10.97 -10.11 -1.46
N MET A 130 -11.56 -10.87 -0.52
CA MET A 130 -10.93 -12.02 0.13
C MET A 130 -10.72 -13.20 -0.83
N ALA A 131 -11.57 -13.34 -1.85
CA ALA A 131 -11.47 -14.42 -2.84
C ALA A 131 -10.15 -14.43 -3.65
N HIS A 132 -9.44 -13.32 -3.66
CA HIS A 132 -8.15 -13.18 -4.34
C HIS A 132 -6.95 -13.21 -3.37
N ALA A 133 -7.19 -13.44 -2.09
CA ALA A 133 -6.13 -13.53 -1.09
C ALA A 133 -5.25 -14.75 -1.30
N ARG A 134 -3.95 -14.59 -1.02
CA ARG A 134 -2.94 -15.64 -1.16
C ARG A 134 -1.94 -15.56 -0.02
N GLU A 135 -1.47 -16.68 0.45
CA GLU A 135 -0.46 -16.79 1.52
C GLU A 135 0.94 -16.35 1.08
N ASP A 136 1.21 -16.38 -0.22
CA ASP A 136 2.48 -16.00 -0.83
C ASP A 136 2.51 -14.55 -1.35
N LEU A 137 1.43 -13.76 -1.14
CA LEU A 137 1.30 -12.40 -1.69
C LEU A 137 2.47 -11.47 -1.30
N PHE A 138 3.08 -11.72 -0.15
CA PHE A 138 4.13 -10.89 0.43
C PHE A 138 5.55 -11.39 0.12
N GLN A 139 5.67 -12.56 -0.50
CA GLN A 139 6.96 -13.16 -0.79
C GLN A 139 7.79 -12.27 -1.71
N ASP A 140 9.01 -11.94 -1.29
CA ASP A 140 10.00 -11.11 -1.99
C ASP A 140 9.55 -9.66 -2.29
N ALA A 141 8.42 -9.23 -1.72
CA ALA A 141 7.95 -7.86 -1.83
C ALA A 141 8.60 -6.95 -0.77
N ALA A 142 8.69 -5.65 -1.07
CA ALA A 142 9.16 -4.66 -0.10
C ALA A 142 8.07 -4.30 0.91
N CYS A 143 8.47 -4.03 2.16
CA CYS A 143 7.61 -3.38 3.15
C CYS A 143 8.33 -2.17 3.74
N ILE A 144 7.66 -1.03 3.75
CA ILE A 144 8.20 0.20 4.30
C ILE A 144 7.58 0.44 5.68
N LEU A 145 8.41 0.52 6.72
CA LEU A 145 8.01 0.96 8.04
C LEU A 145 8.27 2.45 8.19
N THR A 146 7.35 3.17 8.80
CA THR A 146 7.44 4.62 8.96
C THR A 146 7.42 5.04 10.43
N PRO A 147 8.52 4.75 11.18
CA PRO A 147 8.64 5.22 12.56
C PRO A 147 8.72 6.75 12.61
N LEU A 148 8.09 7.35 13.62
CA LEU A 148 8.35 8.72 13.99
C LEU A 148 9.75 8.84 14.62
N GLU A 149 10.31 10.04 14.68
CA GLU A 149 11.69 10.27 15.09
C GLU A 149 12.02 9.69 16.49
N ASP A 150 11.08 9.82 17.44
CA ASP A 150 11.24 9.33 18.81
C ASP A 150 10.65 7.92 19.04
N ALA A 151 10.37 7.16 17.98
CA ALA A 151 9.75 5.83 18.13
C ALA A 151 10.70 4.85 18.82
N PRO A 152 10.21 4.09 19.82
CA PRO A 152 11.03 3.10 20.52
C PRO A 152 11.54 1.99 19.59
N ALA A 153 12.78 1.54 19.78
CA ALA A 153 13.39 0.54 18.92
C ALA A 153 12.72 -0.86 19.01
N GLU A 154 12.17 -1.23 20.16
CA GLU A 154 11.56 -2.53 20.37
C GLU A 154 10.30 -2.77 19.50
N PRO A 155 9.30 -1.87 19.45
CA PRO A 155 8.18 -1.99 18.52
C PRO A 155 8.60 -2.07 17.05
N ILE A 156 9.61 -1.29 16.66
CA ILE A 156 10.14 -1.31 15.29
C ILE A 156 10.74 -2.69 14.96
N SER A 157 11.56 -3.23 15.85
CA SER A 157 12.16 -4.55 15.66
C SER A 157 11.10 -5.64 15.55
N ARG A 158 10.10 -5.63 16.44
CA ARG A 158 9.00 -6.63 16.44
C ARG A 158 8.18 -6.58 15.17
N LEU A 159 7.84 -5.38 14.67
CA LEU A 159 7.07 -5.24 13.44
C LEU A 159 7.91 -5.62 12.20
N LYS A 160 9.19 -5.28 12.21
CA LYS A 160 10.15 -5.70 11.18
C LYS A 160 10.22 -7.23 11.11
N ASP A 161 10.40 -7.90 12.24
CA ASP A 161 10.45 -9.36 12.32
C ASP A 161 9.15 -10.01 11.80
N PHE A 162 7.99 -9.39 12.10
CA PHE A 162 6.71 -9.87 11.59
C PHE A 162 6.66 -9.84 10.05
N TRP A 163 6.93 -8.70 9.43
CA TRP A 163 6.89 -8.60 7.98
C TRP A 163 7.95 -9.45 7.28
N GLN A 164 9.15 -9.57 7.87
CA GLN A 164 10.19 -10.46 7.37
C GLN A 164 9.76 -11.94 7.43
N ARG A 165 9.06 -12.36 8.47
CA ARG A 165 8.48 -13.71 8.54
C ARG A 165 7.43 -13.95 7.44
N LEU A 166 6.68 -12.93 7.05
CA LEU A 166 5.77 -13.01 5.92
C LEU A 166 6.50 -13.03 4.55
N GLY A 167 7.83 -12.94 4.54
CA GLY A 167 8.67 -13.03 3.32
C GLY A 167 9.06 -11.68 2.73
N MET A 168 8.84 -10.56 3.42
CA MET A 168 9.10 -9.23 2.89
C MET A 168 10.52 -8.74 3.18
N ALA A 169 11.05 -7.94 2.24
CA ALA A 169 12.24 -7.11 2.47
C ALA A 169 11.82 -5.80 3.16
N VAL A 170 12.23 -5.61 4.43
CA VAL A 170 11.76 -4.49 5.25
C VAL A 170 12.79 -3.38 5.31
N THR A 171 12.36 -2.15 4.97
CA THR A 171 13.12 -0.91 5.12
C THR A 171 12.39 0.07 6.04
N CYS A 172 13.12 1.03 6.63
CA CYS A 172 12.57 2.09 7.44
C CYS A 172 12.91 3.45 6.83
N MET A 173 11.94 4.37 6.84
CA MET A 173 12.15 5.78 6.47
C MET A 173 11.10 6.64 7.18
N SER A 174 11.24 7.97 7.15
CA SER A 174 10.21 8.83 7.72
C SER A 174 8.91 8.75 6.91
N PRO A 175 7.75 9.09 7.50
CA PRO A 175 6.48 9.15 6.77
C PRO A 175 6.53 10.07 5.54
N GLU A 176 7.26 11.18 5.63
CA GLU A 176 7.43 12.15 4.54
C GLU A 176 8.28 11.58 3.42
N GLN A 177 9.42 10.96 3.76
CA GLN A 177 10.25 10.26 2.77
C GLN A 177 9.51 9.13 2.06
N HIS A 178 8.64 8.42 2.81
CA HIS A 178 7.77 7.41 2.22
C HIS A 178 6.83 8.02 1.18
N ASP A 179 6.11 9.09 1.55
CA ASP A 179 5.10 9.69 0.67
C ASP A 179 5.75 10.32 -0.58
N GLU A 180 6.94 10.92 -0.44
CA GLU A 180 7.75 11.35 -1.58
C GLU A 180 8.15 10.17 -2.49
N ALA A 181 8.70 9.11 -1.91
CA ALA A 181 9.15 7.94 -2.68
C ALA A 181 7.99 7.29 -3.46
N VAL A 182 6.87 6.98 -2.78
CA VAL A 182 5.74 6.32 -3.44
C VAL A 182 5.00 7.22 -4.42
N ALA A 183 5.08 8.56 -4.27
CA ALA A 183 4.57 9.48 -5.28
C ALA A 183 5.26 9.25 -6.63
N HIS A 184 6.57 9.01 -6.63
CA HIS A 184 7.36 8.82 -7.84
C HIS A 184 7.29 7.39 -8.39
N ILE A 185 7.37 6.37 -7.53
CA ILE A 185 7.50 4.97 -7.97
C ILE A 185 6.18 4.20 -8.09
N SER A 186 5.07 4.76 -7.58
CA SER A 186 3.76 4.12 -7.56
C SER A 186 2.64 5.03 -8.06
N HIS A 187 2.44 6.20 -7.41
CA HIS A 187 1.29 7.05 -7.68
C HIS A 187 1.37 7.72 -9.06
N LEU A 188 2.51 8.30 -9.40
CA LEU A 188 2.74 8.91 -10.71
C LEU A 188 2.63 7.90 -11.85
N PRO A 189 3.24 6.71 -11.82
CA PRO A 189 3.03 5.68 -12.84
C PRO A 189 1.57 5.32 -13.06
N HIS A 190 0.79 5.15 -11.99
CA HIS A 190 -0.63 4.85 -12.11
C HIS A 190 -1.42 6.01 -12.74
N LEU A 191 -1.16 7.24 -12.29
CA LEU A 191 -1.79 8.44 -12.83
C LEU A 191 -1.48 8.59 -14.33
N LEU A 192 -0.23 8.37 -14.73
CA LEU A 192 0.17 8.43 -16.14
C LEU A 192 -0.51 7.38 -16.99
N SER A 193 -0.59 6.15 -16.49
CA SER A 193 -1.31 5.06 -17.16
C SER A 193 -2.77 5.43 -17.37
N SER A 194 -3.43 5.96 -16.33
CA SER A 194 -4.82 6.42 -16.38
C SER A 194 -5.01 7.62 -17.31
N ALA A 195 -4.09 8.60 -17.28
CA ALA A 195 -4.13 9.78 -18.15
C ALA A 195 -3.94 9.39 -19.62
N LEU A 196 -3.04 8.45 -19.91
CA LEU A 196 -2.84 7.92 -21.27
C LEU A 196 -4.11 7.24 -21.78
N CYS A 197 -4.75 6.39 -20.98
CA CYS A 197 -6.02 5.77 -21.34
C CYS A 197 -7.11 6.81 -21.60
N SER A 198 -7.25 7.80 -20.71
CA SER A 198 -8.23 8.88 -20.85
C SER A 198 -7.98 9.72 -22.12
N PHE A 199 -6.72 10.04 -22.42
CA PHE A 199 -6.35 10.74 -23.65
C PHE A 199 -6.71 9.93 -24.89
N LEU A 200 -6.43 8.63 -24.91
CA LEU A 200 -6.72 7.75 -26.04
C LEU A 200 -8.22 7.50 -26.22
N ALA A 201 -9.00 7.51 -25.15
CA ALA A 201 -10.46 7.35 -25.22
C ALA A 201 -11.15 8.44 -26.08
N GLY A 202 -10.55 9.63 -26.18
CA GLY A 202 -11.00 10.71 -27.05
C GLY A 202 -10.49 10.62 -28.50
N LYS A 203 -9.81 9.54 -28.90
CA LYS A 203 -9.24 9.36 -30.23
C LYS A 203 -10.07 8.39 -31.08
N ASN A 204 -9.60 8.11 -32.31
CA ASN A 204 -10.29 7.22 -33.24
C ASN A 204 -10.43 5.80 -32.64
N PRO A 205 -11.67 5.29 -32.43
CA PRO A 205 -11.89 3.96 -31.85
C PRO A 205 -11.27 2.80 -32.63
N ALA A 206 -11.08 2.95 -33.95
CA ALA A 206 -10.44 1.93 -34.79
C ALA A 206 -9.01 1.60 -34.35
N TRP A 207 -8.35 2.51 -33.61
CA TRP A 207 -6.99 2.27 -33.11
C TRP A 207 -6.91 1.22 -32.00
N HIS A 208 -8.03 0.88 -31.37
CA HIS A 208 -8.06 -0.23 -30.38
C HIS A 208 -7.55 -1.54 -30.97
N GLY A 209 -7.95 -1.85 -32.22
CA GLY A 209 -7.52 -3.06 -32.92
C GLY A 209 -6.04 -3.06 -33.30
N LEU A 210 -5.38 -1.90 -33.27
CA LEU A 210 -3.96 -1.74 -33.59
C LEU A 210 -3.05 -1.77 -32.35
N ALA A 211 -3.63 -1.83 -31.14
CA ALA A 211 -2.88 -1.79 -29.88
C ALA A 211 -2.02 -3.05 -29.73
N GLY A 212 -0.69 -2.85 -29.70
CA GLY A 212 0.29 -3.90 -29.41
C GLY A 212 0.56 -4.09 -27.92
N GLY A 213 1.50 -5.00 -27.59
CA GLY A 213 1.92 -5.30 -26.22
C GLY A 213 2.39 -4.07 -25.44
N GLY A 214 3.20 -3.20 -26.09
CA GLY A 214 3.73 -1.99 -25.42
C GLY A 214 2.63 -1.10 -24.82
N LEU A 215 1.53 -0.84 -25.54
CA LEU A 215 0.42 -0.06 -25.00
C LEU A 215 -0.28 -0.81 -23.85
N ARG A 216 -0.53 -2.11 -24.02
CA ARG A 216 -1.22 -2.93 -23.02
C ARG A 216 -0.41 -2.99 -21.71
N ASP A 217 0.91 -3.19 -21.80
CA ASP A 217 1.79 -3.25 -20.64
C ASP A 217 1.85 -1.90 -19.92
N THR A 218 1.99 -0.80 -20.67
CA THR A 218 2.04 0.55 -20.10
C THR A 218 0.73 0.96 -19.44
N THR A 219 -0.41 0.47 -19.94
CA THR A 219 -1.73 0.85 -19.43
C THR A 219 -2.36 -0.18 -18.48
N ARG A 220 -1.73 -1.30 -18.22
CA ARG A 220 -2.27 -2.41 -17.40
C ARG A 220 -2.74 -1.94 -16.02
N ILE A 221 -1.95 -1.11 -15.36
CA ILE A 221 -2.26 -0.62 -14.00
C ILE A 221 -3.42 0.37 -13.96
N ALA A 222 -3.82 0.98 -15.07
CA ALA A 222 -5.02 1.83 -15.15
C ALA A 222 -6.34 1.07 -14.89
N ALA A 223 -6.32 -0.27 -14.87
CA ALA A 223 -7.46 -1.11 -14.52
C ALA A 223 -7.76 -1.13 -13.01
N GLY A 224 -6.93 -0.53 -12.17
CA GLY A 224 -7.15 -0.43 -10.72
C GLY A 224 -8.44 0.32 -10.36
N ASP A 225 -9.01 0.03 -9.18
CA ASP A 225 -10.24 0.63 -8.69
C ASP A 225 -10.14 2.16 -8.56
N PRO A 226 -10.97 2.94 -9.27
CA PRO A 226 -10.89 4.40 -9.26
C PRO A 226 -11.15 5.03 -7.88
N GLY A 227 -12.01 4.41 -7.05
CA GLY A 227 -12.30 4.89 -5.70
C GLY A 227 -11.11 4.74 -4.77
N LEU A 228 -10.39 3.62 -4.85
CA LEU A 228 -9.16 3.39 -4.13
C LEU A 228 -8.10 4.42 -4.54
N TRP A 229 -7.86 4.57 -5.84
CA TRP A 229 -6.83 5.46 -6.37
C TRP A 229 -7.13 6.94 -6.12
N HIS A 230 -8.41 7.35 -6.20
CA HIS A 230 -8.82 8.70 -5.76
C HIS A 230 -8.37 8.97 -4.32
N THR A 231 -8.63 8.03 -3.40
CA THR A 231 -8.27 8.18 -1.99
C THR A 231 -6.74 8.24 -1.78
N ILE A 232 -5.98 7.44 -2.53
CA ILE A 232 -4.51 7.43 -2.48
C ILE A 232 -3.94 8.76 -2.98
N LEU A 233 -4.35 9.21 -4.17
CA LEU A 233 -3.86 10.45 -4.78
C LEU A 233 -4.22 11.68 -3.94
N GLU A 234 -5.42 11.70 -3.35
CA GLU A 234 -5.86 12.76 -2.45
C GLU A 234 -5.06 12.77 -1.14
N GLY A 235 -4.78 11.58 -0.60
CA GLY A 235 -4.00 11.40 0.62
C GLY A 235 -2.53 11.80 0.49
N ASN A 236 -1.97 11.79 -0.73
CA ASN A 236 -0.58 12.18 -1.04
C ASN A 236 -0.50 13.32 -2.07
N ARG A 237 -1.48 14.21 -2.04
CA ARG A 237 -1.70 15.24 -3.07
C ARG A 237 -0.46 16.10 -3.35
N GLU A 238 0.22 16.58 -2.31
CA GLU A 238 1.33 17.51 -2.45
C GLU A 238 2.51 16.87 -3.18
N GLU A 239 2.91 15.67 -2.77
CA GLU A 239 4.01 14.95 -3.40
C GLU A 239 3.67 14.49 -4.83
N VAL A 240 2.42 14.07 -5.05
CA VAL A 240 1.94 13.72 -6.39
C VAL A 240 2.00 14.93 -7.32
N LEU A 241 1.60 16.13 -6.88
CA LEU A 241 1.70 17.36 -7.68
C LEU A 241 3.16 17.69 -8.01
N ARG A 242 4.09 17.54 -7.05
CA ARG A 242 5.53 17.73 -7.31
C ARG A 242 6.06 16.72 -8.33
N ALA A 243 5.67 15.45 -8.20
CA ALA A 243 6.07 14.41 -9.13
C ALA A 243 5.53 14.65 -10.56
N ILE A 244 4.28 15.13 -10.68
CA ILE A 244 3.70 15.53 -11.97
C ILE A 244 4.52 16.65 -12.59
N SER A 245 4.80 17.73 -11.85
CA SER A 245 5.56 18.88 -12.38
C SER A 245 6.95 18.47 -12.86
N GLY A 246 7.65 17.62 -12.11
CA GLY A 246 8.95 17.10 -12.53
C GLY A 246 8.87 16.28 -13.84
N LEU A 247 7.80 15.50 -14.03
CA LEU A 247 7.60 14.78 -15.29
C LEU A 247 7.20 15.70 -16.45
N GLU A 248 6.39 16.73 -16.20
CA GLU A 248 6.05 17.74 -17.21
C GLU A 248 7.32 18.40 -17.76
N ASP A 249 8.29 18.72 -16.88
CA ASP A 249 9.58 19.25 -17.31
C ASP A 249 10.33 18.26 -18.21
N GLU A 250 10.36 16.97 -17.87
CA GLU A 250 10.97 15.93 -18.69
C GLU A 250 10.27 15.80 -20.07
N LEU A 251 8.94 15.80 -20.09
CA LEU A 251 8.17 15.76 -21.34
C LEU A 251 8.45 16.99 -22.22
N GLN A 252 8.62 18.17 -21.60
CA GLN A 252 8.97 19.38 -22.31
C GLN A 252 10.38 19.30 -22.95
N LEU A 253 11.33 18.62 -22.30
CA LEU A 253 12.66 18.36 -22.89
C LEU A 253 12.55 17.49 -24.15
N PHE A 254 11.78 16.40 -24.11
CA PHE A 254 11.52 15.56 -25.29
C PHE A 254 10.83 16.34 -26.40
N LYS A 255 9.80 17.10 -26.07
CA LYS A 255 9.06 17.94 -27.00
C LYS A 255 9.96 18.96 -27.68
N SER A 256 10.85 19.62 -26.91
CA SER A 256 11.79 20.61 -27.41
C SER A 256 12.84 19.97 -28.35
N ALA A 257 13.38 18.80 -28.01
CA ALA A 257 14.32 18.09 -28.85
C ALA A 257 13.71 17.68 -30.18
N LEU A 258 12.45 17.20 -30.17
CA LEU A 258 11.71 16.87 -31.38
C LEU A 258 11.40 18.11 -32.22
N ALA A 259 10.95 19.20 -31.62
CA ALA A 259 10.60 20.45 -32.33
C ALA A 259 11.80 21.12 -33.00
N ASN A 260 12.99 20.98 -32.40
CA ASN A 260 14.23 21.56 -32.94
C ASN A 260 15.07 20.56 -33.74
N GLU A 261 14.54 19.36 -34.03
CA GLU A 261 15.24 18.28 -34.74
C GLU A 261 16.60 17.92 -34.12
N ASP A 262 16.74 18.14 -32.77
CA ASP A 262 17.95 17.84 -32.03
C ASP A 262 18.06 16.34 -31.76
N THR A 263 18.49 15.61 -32.76
CA THR A 263 18.64 14.14 -32.71
C THR A 263 19.59 13.67 -31.60
N LEU A 264 20.64 14.44 -31.35
CA LEU A 264 21.63 14.08 -30.31
C LEU A 264 21.00 14.14 -28.92
N ARG A 265 20.31 15.22 -28.60
CA ARG A 265 19.63 15.42 -27.32
C ARG A 265 18.51 14.39 -27.13
N LEU A 266 17.71 14.15 -28.16
CA LEU A 266 16.67 13.11 -28.13
C LEU A 266 17.24 11.73 -27.79
N LYS A 267 18.35 11.34 -28.47
CA LYS A 267 19.02 10.06 -28.22
C LYS A 267 19.55 9.97 -26.78
N GLN A 268 20.18 11.01 -26.27
CA GLN A 268 20.70 11.06 -24.90
C GLN A 268 19.59 10.86 -23.86
N GLN A 269 18.40 11.47 -24.04
CA GLN A 269 17.26 11.29 -23.14
C GLN A 269 16.74 9.85 -23.16
N LEU A 270 16.60 9.25 -24.36
CA LEU A 270 16.19 7.85 -24.48
C LEU A 270 17.22 6.90 -23.83
N GLU A 271 18.52 7.13 -24.00
CA GLU A 271 19.59 6.35 -23.37
C GLU A 271 19.56 6.48 -21.84
N ARG A 272 19.25 7.66 -21.30
CA ARG A 272 19.09 7.86 -19.85
C ARG A 272 17.94 7.03 -19.31
N GLY A 273 16.78 7.06 -19.96
CA GLY A 273 15.62 6.23 -19.57
C GLY A 273 15.92 4.74 -19.65
N LYS A 274 16.62 4.31 -20.74
CA LYS A 274 17.03 2.91 -20.88
C LYS A 274 17.94 2.46 -19.74
N ARG A 275 18.95 3.23 -19.37
CA ARG A 275 19.86 2.87 -18.27
C ARG A 275 19.10 2.66 -16.96
N TYR A 276 18.22 3.60 -16.59
CA TYR A 276 17.39 3.46 -15.39
C TYR A 276 16.53 2.19 -15.43
N ARG A 277 15.96 1.85 -16.60
CA ARG A 277 15.14 0.62 -16.74
C ARG A 277 16.00 -0.64 -16.60
N ASP A 278 17.21 -0.64 -17.14
CA ASP A 278 18.14 -1.78 -17.03
C ASP A 278 18.52 -2.03 -15.54
N GLU A 279 18.72 -0.96 -14.75
CA GLU A 279 19.02 -1.03 -13.30
C GLU A 279 17.86 -1.61 -12.47
N LEU A 280 16.60 -1.36 -12.87
CA LEU A 280 15.43 -1.94 -12.18
C LEU A 280 15.29 -3.46 -12.38
N SER A 281 15.97 -4.03 -13.37
CA SER A 281 15.87 -5.45 -13.74
C SER A 281 17.04 -6.28 -13.22
N SER A 282 18.03 -5.62 -12.62
CA SER A 282 19.21 -6.22 -11.99
C SER A 282 18.99 -6.44 -10.49
#